data_efe8daad810728cf49d1fc5403160c64
#
_entry.id   efe8daad810728cf49d1fc5403160c64
#
_cell.length_a   1.000
_cell.length_b   1.000
_cell.length_c   1.000
_cell.angle_alpha   90.00
_cell.angle_beta   90.00
_cell.angle_gamma   90.00
#
_symmetry.space_group_name_H-M   'P 1'
#
loop_
_entity.id
_entity.type
_entity.pdbx_description
1 polymer ?
#
loop_
_entity_poly.entity_id
_entity_poly.type
_entity_poly.pdbx_seq_one_letter_code
_entity_poly.pdbx_strand_id
1 'polypeptide(L)'
;MSKAALSHLVRELAVAMAPKVRVNGISPATVVKGSTMFPRDRVIASLKKYKLPFDENDTDDGLRNELAQFYATRTLTHQAIDPKDCAQAIMFLAGPLARCTTGHLIPVDGGLTEAYLR
;
A
#
# COMPACT_ATOMS: atom_id res chain seq x y z
N MET A 1 -10.65 10.87 8.80
CA MET A 1 -11.34 9.58 9.07
C MET A 1 -10.30 8.52 9.38
N SER A 2 -10.52 7.69 10.39
CA SER A 2 -9.59 6.61 10.69
C SER A 2 -9.67 5.50 9.64
N LYS A 3 -8.55 4.78 9.44
CA LYS A 3 -8.51 3.63 8.51
C LYS A 3 -9.46 2.50 8.97
N ALA A 4 -9.65 2.34 10.27
CA ALA A 4 -10.61 1.36 10.80
C ALA A 4 -12.05 1.68 10.41
N ALA A 5 -12.44 2.96 10.44
CA ALA A 5 -13.76 3.39 10.00
C ALA A 5 -13.97 3.12 8.49
N LEU A 6 -12.95 3.36 7.67
CA LEU A 6 -13.01 3.05 6.24
C LEU A 6 -13.17 1.54 5.99
N SER A 7 -12.45 0.70 6.74
CA SER A 7 -12.57 -0.76 6.63
C SER A 7 -13.97 -1.24 7.01
N HIS A 8 -14.57 -0.65 8.03
CA HIS A 8 -15.94 -0.95 8.43
C HIS A 8 -16.94 -0.50 7.35
N LEU A 9 -16.75 0.70 6.80
CA LEU A 9 -17.60 1.24 5.74
C LEU A 9 -17.65 0.34 4.52
N VAL A 10 -16.53 -0.28 4.12
CA VAL A 10 -16.50 -1.24 3.02
C VAL A 10 -17.50 -2.40 3.25
N ARG A 11 -17.54 -2.92 4.48
CA ARG A 11 -18.46 -4.01 4.86
C ARG A 11 -19.91 -3.57 4.84
N GLU A 12 -20.20 -2.42 5.43
CA GLU A 12 -21.55 -1.86 5.49
C GLU A 12 -22.09 -1.56 4.09
N LEU A 13 -21.28 -0.97 3.22
CA LEU A 13 -21.67 -0.71 1.84
C LEU A 13 -21.85 -2.01 1.05
N ALA A 14 -21.03 -3.03 1.28
CA ALA A 14 -21.19 -4.32 0.62
C ALA A 14 -22.55 -4.95 0.97
N VAL A 15 -22.95 -4.88 2.23
CA VAL A 15 -24.28 -5.36 2.68
C VAL A 15 -25.40 -4.54 2.06
N ALA A 16 -25.30 -3.22 2.11
CA ALA A 16 -26.35 -2.32 1.64
C ALA A 16 -26.57 -2.37 0.12
N MET A 17 -25.52 -2.66 -0.65
CA MET A 17 -25.56 -2.61 -2.11
C MET A 17 -25.69 -4.00 -2.77
N ALA A 18 -25.62 -5.07 -1.97
CA ALA A 18 -25.85 -6.42 -2.47
C ALA A 18 -27.26 -6.63 -2.98
N PRO A 19 -27.50 -7.49 -3.98
CA PRO A 19 -26.54 -8.22 -4.80
C PRO A 19 -26.05 -7.42 -6.02
N LYS A 20 -26.46 -6.16 -6.18
CA LYS A 20 -26.25 -5.38 -7.40
C LYS A 20 -24.82 -4.87 -7.56
N VAL A 21 -24.17 -4.52 -6.44
CA VAL A 21 -22.82 -3.95 -6.44
C VAL A 21 -21.96 -4.69 -5.44
N ARG A 22 -20.76 -5.04 -5.85
CA ARG A 22 -19.71 -5.54 -4.97
C ARG A 22 -18.87 -4.36 -4.49
N VAL A 23 -18.55 -4.35 -3.20
CA VAL A 23 -17.74 -3.31 -2.58
C VAL A 23 -16.55 -3.97 -1.88
N ASN A 24 -15.36 -3.65 -2.32
CA ASN A 24 -14.10 -4.15 -1.78
C ASN A 24 -13.09 -3.01 -1.68
N GLY A 25 -12.00 -3.25 -1.00
CA GLY A 25 -10.90 -2.31 -0.90
C GLY A 25 -9.56 -3.02 -0.90
N ILE A 26 -8.51 -2.22 -0.99
CA ILE A 26 -7.14 -2.68 -0.80
C ILE A 26 -6.53 -2.02 0.45
N SER A 27 -5.59 -2.69 1.07
CA SER A 27 -4.84 -2.17 2.20
C SER A 27 -3.33 -2.23 1.88
N PRO A 28 -2.80 -1.20 1.21
CA PRO A 28 -1.37 -1.16 0.92
C PRO A 28 -0.54 -0.85 2.17
N ALA A 29 0.67 -1.38 2.21
CA ALA A 29 1.69 -0.91 3.14
C ALA A 29 2.34 0.39 2.61
N THR A 30 3.60 0.63 2.91
CA THR A 30 4.27 1.88 2.53
C THR A 30 4.61 1.89 1.04
N VAL A 31 3.91 2.72 0.28
CA VAL A 31 4.19 2.98 -1.15
C VAL A 31 4.91 4.31 -1.25
N VAL A 32 6.20 4.28 -1.53
CA VAL A 32 7.06 5.48 -1.57
C VAL A 32 7.16 6.05 -2.99
N LYS A 33 7.31 5.18 -3.98
CA LYS A 33 7.55 5.54 -5.38
C LYS A 33 6.40 6.41 -5.92
N GLY A 34 6.76 7.55 -6.48
CA GLY A 34 5.80 8.49 -7.07
C GLY A 34 4.84 9.16 -6.08
N SER A 35 5.00 8.93 -4.78
CA SER A 35 4.08 9.47 -3.76
C SER A 35 4.42 10.90 -3.36
N THR A 36 3.45 11.80 -3.45
CA THR A 36 3.57 13.17 -2.95
C THR A 36 3.67 13.25 -1.42
N MET A 37 3.32 12.17 -0.72
CA MET A 37 3.50 12.04 0.73
C MET A 37 4.97 11.87 1.14
N PHE A 38 5.84 11.65 0.17
CA PHE A 38 7.28 11.51 0.35
C PHE A 38 8.04 12.58 -0.44
N PRO A 39 7.92 13.88 -0.06
CA PRO A 39 8.75 14.94 -0.63
C PRO A 39 10.21 14.73 -0.25
N ARG A 40 11.12 15.35 -0.99
CA ARG A 40 12.57 15.17 -0.85
C ARG A 40 13.07 15.29 0.59
N ASP A 41 12.69 16.34 1.28
CA ASP A 41 13.09 16.62 2.66
C ASP A 41 12.66 15.51 3.63
N ARG A 42 11.45 15.00 3.47
CA ARG A 42 10.94 13.90 4.27
C ARG A 42 11.66 12.58 3.98
N VAL A 43 11.97 12.32 2.71
CA VAL A 43 12.75 11.12 2.32
C VAL A 43 14.13 11.17 2.94
N ILE A 44 14.84 12.29 2.82
CA ILE A 44 16.19 12.47 3.40
C ILE A 44 16.13 12.32 4.92
N ALA A 45 15.16 12.93 5.58
CA ALA A 45 15.00 12.79 7.03
C ALA A 45 14.79 11.33 7.44
N SER A 46 14.01 10.56 6.66
CA SER A 46 13.79 9.13 6.90
C SER A 46 15.06 8.31 6.69
N LEU A 47 15.80 8.57 5.61
CA LEU A 47 17.06 7.88 5.32
C LEU A 47 18.08 8.12 6.45
N LYS A 48 18.19 9.35 6.94
CA LYS A 48 19.03 9.69 8.10
C LYS A 48 18.58 8.98 9.38
N LYS A 49 17.27 8.99 9.64
CA LYS A 49 16.68 8.31 10.81
C LYS A 49 17.01 6.82 10.85
N TYR A 50 16.94 6.16 9.71
CA TYR A 50 17.25 4.73 9.58
C TYR A 50 18.72 4.44 9.34
N LYS A 51 19.58 5.47 9.33
CA LYS A 51 21.03 5.35 9.12
C LYS A 51 21.40 4.64 7.81
N LEU A 52 20.66 4.94 6.76
CA LEU A 52 20.88 4.37 5.43
C LEU A 52 21.86 5.24 4.64
N PRO A 53 22.76 4.64 3.85
CA PRO A 53 23.63 5.39 2.95
C PRO A 53 22.80 5.97 1.80
N PHE A 54 23.07 7.22 1.43
CA PHE A 54 22.45 7.88 0.28
C PHE A 54 23.30 9.04 -0.20
N ASP A 55 23.11 9.45 -1.46
CA ASP A 55 23.73 10.62 -2.05
C ASP A 55 22.74 11.80 -2.02
N GLU A 56 23.09 12.88 -1.32
CA GLU A 56 22.24 14.08 -1.24
C GLU A 56 22.03 14.76 -2.61
N ASN A 57 22.87 14.47 -3.59
CA ASN A 57 22.77 15.00 -4.95
C ASN A 57 21.95 14.10 -5.89
N ASP A 58 21.48 12.96 -5.40
CA ASP A 58 20.66 12.05 -6.19
C ASP A 58 19.29 12.69 -6.51
N THR A 59 18.61 12.16 -7.53
CA THR A 59 17.27 12.57 -7.92
C THR A 59 16.25 12.24 -6.82
N ASP A 60 15.11 12.92 -6.83
CA ASP A 60 14.03 12.63 -5.90
C ASP A 60 13.55 11.17 -6.01
N ASP A 61 13.47 10.65 -7.23
CA ASP A 61 13.09 9.25 -7.47
C ASP A 61 14.18 8.27 -7.01
N GLY A 62 15.45 8.62 -7.17
CA GLY A 62 16.58 7.84 -6.65
C GLY A 62 16.52 7.72 -5.13
N LEU A 63 16.31 8.83 -4.44
CA LEU A 63 16.16 8.87 -2.97
C LEU A 63 14.92 8.08 -2.50
N ARG A 64 13.79 8.24 -3.20
CA ARG A 64 12.58 7.45 -2.91
C ARG A 64 12.82 5.95 -3.10
N ASN A 65 13.57 5.57 -4.13
CA ASN A 65 13.89 4.18 -4.38
C ASN A 65 14.74 3.58 -3.24
N GLU A 66 15.73 4.30 -2.74
CA GLU A 66 16.53 3.85 -1.59
C GLU A 66 15.63 3.60 -0.35
N LEU A 67 14.73 4.52 -0.06
CA LEU A 67 13.80 4.36 1.05
C LEU A 67 12.82 3.22 0.81
N ALA A 68 12.33 3.04 -0.41
CA ALA A 68 11.43 1.95 -0.77
C ALA A 68 12.08 0.58 -0.62
N GLN A 69 13.36 0.44 -1.01
CA GLN A 69 14.13 -0.79 -0.82
C GLN A 69 14.32 -1.12 0.67
N PHE A 70 14.54 -0.12 1.50
CA PHE A 70 14.60 -0.34 2.95
C PHE A 70 13.28 -0.90 3.49
N TYR A 71 12.14 -0.32 3.10
CA TYR A 71 10.84 -0.86 3.52
C TYR A 71 10.59 -2.27 2.97
N ALA A 72 11.09 -2.57 1.78
CA ALA A 72 11.01 -3.91 1.18
C ALA A 72 11.67 -4.98 2.06
N THR A 73 12.79 -4.66 2.70
CA THR A 73 13.49 -5.63 3.58
C THR A 73 12.66 -6.07 4.78
N ARG A 74 11.61 -5.32 5.12
CA ARG A 74 10.70 -5.62 6.24
C ARG A 74 9.51 -6.49 5.84
N THR A 75 9.41 -6.86 4.59
CA THR A 75 8.34 -7.69 4.04
C THR A 75 8.85 -9.06 3.62
N LEU A 76 7.95 -10.04 3.55
CA LEU A 76 8.33 -11.41 3.18
C LEU A 76 8.71 -11.55 1.70
N THR A 77 8.16 -10.72 0.83
CA THR A 77 8.51 -10.73 -0.60
C THR A 77 9.83 -10.05 -0.89
N HIS A 78 10.36 -9.24 0.04
CA HIS A 78 11.54 -8.40 -0.14
C HIS A 78 11.47 -7.51 -1.39
N GLN A 79 10.26 -7.14 -1.82
CA GLN A 79 10.03 -6.26 -2.95
C GLN A 79 9.38 -4.96 -2.51
N ALA A 80 9.86 -3.84 -3.04
CA ALA A 80 9.21 -2.55 -2.84
C ALA A 80 7.84 -2.54 -3.51
N ILE A 81 6.83 -2.07 -2.79
CA ILE A 81 5.47 -1.98 -3.33
C ILE A 81 5.42 -0.81 -4.30
N ASP A 82 5.08 -1.11 -5.54
CA ASP A 82 4.87 -0.13 -6.60
C ASP A 82 3.38 0.28 -6.64
N PRO A 83 3.05 1.52 -6.99
CA PRO A 83 1.66 1.92 -7.25
C PRO A 83 0.93 1.00 -8.23
N LYS A 84 1.66 0.39 -9.16
CA LYS A 84 1.14 -0.57 -10.11
C LYS A 84 0.62 -1.85 -9.45
N ASP A 85 1.26 -2.30 -8.37
CA ASP A 85 0.79 -3.48 -7.61
C ASP A 85 -0.58 -3.20 -7.00
N CYS A 86 -0.77 -1.99 -6.46
CA CYS A 86 -2.06 -1.54 -5.94
C CYS A 86 -3.12 -1.47 -7.05
N ALA A 87 -2.76 -0.91 -8.21
CA ALA A 87 -3.67 -0.81 -9.36
C ALA A 87 -4.10 -2.19 -9.86
N GLN A 88 -3.20 -3.16 -9.92
CA GLN A 88 -3.51 -4.53 -10.34
C GLN A 88 -4.46 -5.21 -9.36
N ALA A 89 -4.28 -5.03 -8.06
CA ALA A 89 -5.21 -5.56 -7.06
C ALA A 89 -6.62 -4.95 -7.20
N ILE A 90 -6.71 -3.65 -7.46
CA ILE A 90 -7.99 -2.96 -7.72
C ILE A 90 -8.64 -3.52 -8.99
N MET A 91 -7.89 -3.70 -10.07
CA MET A 91 -8.39 -4.26 -11.32
C MET A 91 -8.93 -5.68 -11.16
N PHE A 92 -8.25 -6.52 -10.38
CA PHE A 92 -8.75 -7.84 -10.03
C PHE A 92 -10.10 -7.76 -9.29
N LEU A 93 -10.17 -6.93 -8.25
CA LEU A 93 -11.39 -6.79 -7.45
C LEU A 93 -12.56 -6.20 -8.24
N ALA A 94 -12.31 -5.28 -9.16
CA ALA A 94 -13.32 -4.66 -10.00
C ALA A 94 -13.81 -5.58 -11.12
N GLY A 95 -12.99 -6.54 -11.53
CA GLY A 95 -13.23 -7.39 -12.69
C GLY A 95 -14.05 -8.67 -12.40
N PRO A 96 -14.32 -9.44 -13.46
CA PRO A 96 -15.15 -10.65 -13.36
C PRO A 96 -14.49 -11.80 -12.59
N LEU A 97 -13.17 -11.81 -12.47
CA LEU A 97 -12.46 -12.85 -11.71
C LEU A 97 -12.81 -12.83 -10.22
N ALA A 98 -13.18 -11.66 -9.69
CA ALA A 98 -13.58 -11.48 -8.30
C ALA A 98 -15.11 -11.45 -8.12
N ARG A 99 -15.87 -12.08 -9.02
CA ARG A 99 -17.36 -12.03 -9.03
C ARG A 99 -18.03 -12.47 -7.74
N CYS A 100 -17.39 -13.32 -6.95
CA CYS A 100 -17.89 -13.81 -5.68
C CYS A 100 -17.20 -13.17 -4.46
N THR A 101 -16.50 -12.04 -4.63
CA THR A 101 -15.79 -11.34 -3.57
C THR A 101 -16.41 -9.99 -3.31
N THR A 102 -16.93 -9.77 -2.11
CA THR A 102 -17.48 -8.48 -1.67
C THR A 102 -17.31 -8.32 -0.15
N GLY A 103 -17.20 -7.11 0.34
CA GLY A 103 -17.06 -6.79 1.76
C GLY A 103 -15.66 -7.01 2.32
N HIS A 104 -14.65 -7.14 1.49
CA HIS A 104 -13.29 -7.49 1.93
C HIS A 104 -12.25 -6.43 1.57
N LEU A 105 -11.18 -6.42 2.37
CA LEU A 105 -9.95 -5.67 2.11
C LEU A 105 -8.85 -6.67 1.78
N ILE A 106 -8.18 -6.46 0.65
CA ILE A 106 -7.03 -7.28 0.25
C ILE A 106 -5.75 -6.51 0.59
N PRO A 107 -4.84 -7.07 1.41
CA PRO A 107 -3.56 -6.44 1.67
C PRO A 107 -2.67 -6.47 0.42
N VAL A 108 -2.00 -5.33 0.17
CA VAL A 108 -0.95 -5.18 -0.83
C VAL A 108 0.28 -4.69 -0.07
N ASP A 109 0.89 -5.57 0.70
CA ASP A 109 1.85 -5.23 1.74
C ASP A 109 3.15 -6.04 1.68
N GLY A 110 3.28 -6.91 0.68
CA GLY A 110 4.44 -7.78 0.52
C GLY A 110 4.61 -8.80 1.66
N GLY A 111 3.58 -9.01 2.47
CA GLY A 111 3.66 -9.84 3.65
C GLY A 111 4.32 -9.10 4.82
N LEU A 112 3.77 -7.96 5.22
CA LEU A 112 4.21 -7.23 6.40
C LEU A 112 3.74 -7.96 7.66
N THR A 113 4.61 -8.75 8.27
CA THR A 113 4.27 -9.63 9.41
C THR A 113 3.75 -8.87 10.63
N GLU A 114 4.21 -7.65 10.85
CA GLU A 114 3.72 -6.76 11.91
C GLU A 114 2.23 -6.44 11.79
N ALA A 115 1.65 -6.60 10.59
CA ALA A 115 0.24 -6.37 10.35
C ALA A 115 -0.65 -7.60 10.58
N TYR A 116 -0.08 -8.80 10.71
CA TYR A 116 -0.85 -10.05 10.83
C TYR A 116 -1.61 -10.19 12.15
N LEU A 117 -1.18 -9.50 13.19
CA LEU A 117 -1.78 -9.54 14.52
C LEU A 117 -2.90 -8.51 14.74
N ARG A 118 -3.38 -7.91 13.69
CA ARG A 118 -4.39 -6.85 13.77
C ARG A 118 -5.78 -7.32 13.36
#